data_2a838867d2f0474ffee415bef1cb3375
#
_entry.id   2a838867d2f0474ffee415bef1cb3375
#
_cell.length_a   1.000
_cell.length_b   1.000
_cell.length_c   1.000
_cell.angle_alpha   90.00
_cell.angle_beta   90.00
_cell.angle_gamma   90.00
#
_symmetry.space_group_name_H-M   'P 1'
#
loop_
_entity.id
_entity.type
_entity.pdbx_description
1 polymer ?
#
loop_
_entity_poly.entity_id
_entity_poly.type
_entity_poly.pdbx_seq_one_letter_code
_entity_poly.pdbx_strand_id
1 'polypeptide(L)'
;MLADGPRSAHLGALVVGVGASRGVSADEVAGLVLEVLREAGLTEIAELVTVTAKAGEPGVLAAAVRLGVPLRAYPADVLARVPVPHPSGAALAALGTPSVAEAAALAEGGQLLVPKRTSRPRDGRPSMATCAVARRPVGNIA
;
A
#
# COMPACT_ATOMS: atom_id res chain seq x y z
N MET A 1 0.72 22.87 -21.46
CA MET A 1 0.84 22.57 -21.01
C MET A 1 1.06 22.28 -20.12
N LEU A 2 1.00 22.39 -20.05
CA LEU A 2 1.24 22.24 -19.25
C LEU A 2 1.21 21.67 -18.50
N ALA A 3 1.88 21.40 -19.14
CA ALA A 3 1.67 21.18 -17.87
C ALA A 3 0.96 19.97 -17.35
N ASP A 4 0.88 18.98 -18.10
CA ASP A 4 0.22 17.77 -17.64
C ASP A 4 0.92 17.16 -16.44
N GLY A 5 2.25 17.21 -16.41
CA GLY A 5 3.00 16.68 -15.29
C GLY A 5 2.59 17.32 -13.96
N PRO A 6 2.66 18.63 -13.85
CA PRO A 6 2.23 19.28 -12.61
C PRO A 6 0.77 19.01 -12.30
N ARG A 7 -0.04 18.97 -13.32
CA ARG A 7 -1.46 18.73 -13.11
C ARG A 7 -1.70 17.35 -12.53
N SER A 8 -0.98 16.35 -13.04
CA SER A 8 -1.14 15.00 -12.52
C SER A 8 -0.77 14.94 -11.04
N ALA A 9 0.28 15.63 -10.63
CA ALA A 9 0.65 15.69 -9.22
C ALA A 9 -0.47 16.32 -8.40
N HIS A 10 -1.11 17.34 -8.93
CA HIS A 10 -2.17 18.02 -8.20
C HIS A 10 -3.44 17.19 -8.09
N LEU A 11 -3.62 16.21 -8.98
CA LEU A 11 -4.79 15.33 -8.91
C LEU A 11 -4.64 14.27 -7.84
N GLY A 12 -3.53 14.31 -7.12
CA GLY A 12 -3.33 13.36 -6.05
C GLY A 12 -2.59 12.13 -6.55
N ALA A 13 -1.46 11.86 -5.92
CA ALA A 13 -0.66 10.70 -6.29
C ALA A 13 -1.33 9.42 -5.81
N LEU A 14 -1.12 8.33 -6.54
CA LEU A 14 -1.56 7.02 -6.11
C LEU A 14 -0.51 6.42 -5.21
N VAL A 15 -0.94 5.87 -4.08
CA VAL A 15 -0.05 5.19 -3.16
C VAL A 15 -0.61 3.81 -2.88
N VAL A 16 0.28 2.85 -2.67
CA VAL A 16 -0.11 1.49 -2.36
C VAL A 16 0.35 1.15 -0.97
N GLY A 17 -0.61 0.86 -0.10
CA GLY A 17 -0.30 0.37 1.24
C GLY A 17 -0.10 -1.13 1.19
N VAL A 18 0.89 -1.64 1.91
CA VAL A 18 1.26 -3.04 1.90
C VAL A 18 1.33 -3.58 3.32
N GLY A 19 0.67 -4.70 3.56
CA GLY A 19 0.86 -5.50 4.74
C GLY A 19 1.55 -6.79 4.33
N ALA A 20 2.40 -7.32 5.19
CA ALA A 20 3.16 -8.50 4.83
C ALA A 20 3.48 -9.35 6.06
N SER A 21 3.55 -10.66 5.83
CA SER A 21 4.02 -11.60 6.84
C SER A 21 5.53 -11.74 6.71
N ARG A 22 6.17 -12.14 7.81
CA ARG A 22 7.60 -12.37 7.80
C ARG A 22 7.96 -13.40 6.72
N GLY A 23 9.00 -13.10 5.95
CA GLY A 23 9.46 -14.02 4.92
C GLY A 23 8.72 -13.95 3.62
N VAL A 24 7.83 -12.97 3.45
CA VAL A 24 7.11 -12.82 2.19
C VAL A 24 8.10 -12.62 1.05
N SER A 25 7.78 -13.17 -0.13
CA SER A 25 8.65 -13.01 -1.29
C SER A 25 8.35 -11.71 -2.02
N ALA A 26 9.35 -11.21 -2.75
CA ALA A 26 9.14 -10.06 -3.61
C ALA A 26 8.11 -10.36 -4.69
N ASP A 27 8.12 -11.59 -5.21
CA ASP A 27 7.15 -11.99 -6.23
C ASP A 27 5.73 -11.88 -5.72
N GLU A 28 5.49 -12.30 -4.48
CA GLU A 28 4.14 -12.25 -3.95
C GLU A 28 3.67 -10.81 -3.75
N VAL A 29 4.53 -9.95 -3.21
CA VAL A 29 4.18 -8.55 -2.99
C VAL A 29 3.99 -7.82 -4.32
N ALA A 30 5.00 -7.88 -5.18
CA ALA A 30 4.94 -7.16 -6.45
C ALA A 30 3.84 -7.70 -7.35
N GLY A 31 3.66 -9.02 -7.36
CA GLY A 31 2.62 -9.63 -8.17
C GLY A 31 1.23 -9.19 -7.75
N LEU A 32 0.99 -9.12 -6.43
CA LEU A 32 -0.30 -8.66 -5.93
C LEU A 32 -0.54 -7.20 -6.31
N VAL A 33 0.47 -6.34 -6.12
CA VAL A 33 0.32 -4.93 -6.46
C VAL A 33 0.00 -4.76 -7.94
N LEU A 34 0.76 -5.44 -8.81
CA LEU A 34 0.54 -5.32 -10.24
C LEU A 34 -0.84 -5.84 -10.66
N GLU A 35 -1.27 -6.95 -10.07
CA GLU A 35 -2.58 -7.50 -10.35
C GLU A 35 -3.69 -6.52 -9.99
N VAL A 36 -3.59 -5.93 -8.80
CA VAL A 36 -4.60 -5.00 -8.32
C VAL A 36 -4.65 -3.75 -9.20
N LEU A 37 -3.48 -3.23 -9.55
CA LEU A 37 -3.43 -2.04 -10.41
C LEU A 37 -4.02 -2.34 -11.77
N ARG A 38 -3.70 -3.49 -12.35
CA ARG A 38 -4.22 -3.85 -13.66
C ARG A 38 -5.73 -3.98 -13.63
N GLU A 39 -6.27 -4.65 -12.62
CA GLU A 39 -7.72 -4.83 -12.50
C GLU A 39 -8.44 -3.51 -12.33
N ALA A 40 -7.82 -2.57 -11.65
CA ALA A 40 -8.43 -1.26 -11.39
C ALA A 40 -8.19 -0.26 -12.51
N GLY A 41 -7.39 -0.62 -13.52
CA GLY A 41 -7.07 0.30 -14.60
C GLY A 41 -6.12 1.39 -14.18
N LEU A 42 -5.31 1.15 -13.16
CA LEU A 42 -4.36 2.13 -12.64
C LEU A 42 -2.95 1.75 -13.08
N THR A 43 -2.13 2.75 -13.41
CA THR A 43 -0.81 2.46 -13.97
C THR A 43 0.35 2.99 -13.16
N GLU A 44 0.27 4.22 -12.69
CA GLU A 44 1.42 4.85 -12.03
C GLU A 44 1.15 5.04 -10.57
N ILE A 45 2.08 4.60 -9.74
CA ILE A 45 2.00 4.82 -8.31
C ILE A 45 3.22 5.60 -7.87
N ALA A 46 3.07 6.39 -6.81
CA ALA A 46 4.14 7.23 -6.31
C ALA A 46 5.05 6.48 -5.36
N GLU A 47 4.50 5.58 -4.56
CA GLU A 47 5.30 4.87 -3.56
C GLU A 47 4.52 3.71 -2.98
N LEU A 48 5.27 2.79 -2.36
CA LEU A 48 4.69 1.81 -1.45
C LEU A 48 4.79 2.35 -0.03
N VAL A 49 3.80 2.02 0.79
CA VAL A 49 3.76 2.46 2.18
C VAL A 49 3.46 1.24 3.04
N THR A 50 4.18 1.11 4.15
CA THR A 50 3.95 0.00 5.06
C THR A 50 4.18 0.44 6.50
N VAL A 51 4.03 -0.48 7.45
CA VAL A 51 4.35 -0.21 8.85
C VAL A 51 5.85 -0.37 9.07
N THR A 52 6.40 0.41 9.97
CA THR A 52 7.84 0.40 10.23
C THR A 52 8.36 -1.01 10.51
N ALA A 53 7.60 -1.82 11.22
CA ALA A 53 8.03 -3.17 11.55
C ALA A 53 8.25 -4.05 10.33
N LYS A 54 7.65 -3.71 9.19
CA LYS A 54 7.80 -4.49 7.94
C LYS A 54 8.67 -3.81 6.91
N ALA A 55 9.16 -2.61 7.19
CA ALA A 55 9.97 -1.87 6.22
C ALA A 55 11.32 -2.56 5.95
N GLY A 56 11.78 -3.40 6.85
CA GLY A 56 13.01 -4.14 6.66
C GLY A 56 12.85 -5.52 6.06
N GLU A 57 11.61 -5.97 5.77
CA GLU A 57 11.41 -7.26 5.14
C GLU A 57 12.03 -7.26 3.75
N PRO A 58 12.94 -8.22 3.46
CA PRO A 58 13.59 -8.22 2.14
C PRO A 58 12.61 -8.30 0.98
N GLY A 59 11.52 -9.05 1.13
CA GLY A 59 10.53 -9.15 0.05
C GLY A 59 9.81 -7.83 -0.21
N VAL A 60 9.55 -7.06 0.84
CA VAL A 60 8.90 -5.76 0.67
C VAL A 60 9.87 -4.77 0.02
N LEU A 61 11.11 -4.73 0.50
CA LEU A 61 12.13 -3.86 -0.09
C LEU A 61 12.36 -4.18 -1.56
N ALA A 62 12.50 -5.47 -1.86
CA ALA A 62 12.75 -5.90 -3.23
C ALA A 62 11.54 -5.61 -4.14
N ALA A 63 10.33 -5.71 -3.61
CA ALA A 63 9.14 -5.38 -4.39
C ALA A 63 9.13 -3.90 -4.77
N ALA A 64 9.49 -3.01 -3.83
CA ALA A 64 9.55 -1.59 -4.12
C ALA A 64 10.57 -1.30 -5.22
N VAL A 65 11.74 -1.93 -5.14
CA VAL A 65 12.76 -1.78 -6.18
C VAL A 65 12.23 -2.27 -7.52
N ARG A 66 11.59 -3.43 -7.53
CA ARG A 66 11.05 -4.01 -8.76
C ARG A 66 9.98 -3.13 -9.38
N LEU A 67 9.16 -2.50 -8.54
CA LEU A 67 8.11 -1.60 -9.01
C LEU A 67 8.65 -0.21 -9.34
N GLY A 68 9.91 0.06 -8.99
CA GLY A 68 10.54 1.33 -9.32
C GLY A 68 10.07 2.49 -8.49
N VAL A 69 9.64 2.25 -7.24
CA VAL A 69 9.11 3.30 -6.38
C VAL A 69 9.76 3.24 -5.00
N PRO A 70 9.78 4.36 -4.29
CA PRO A 70 10.31 4.35 -2.92
C PRO A 70 9.36 3.62 -1.97
N LEU A 71 9.91 3.17 -0.87
CA LEU A 71 9.17 2.56 0.23
C LEU A 71 9.17 3.53 1.39
N ARG A 72 7.98 3.88 1.85
CA ARG A 72 7.82 4.74 3.02
C ARG A 72 7.19 3.92 4.15
N ALA A 73 7.57 4.21 5.38
CA ALA A 73 7.04 3.49 6.52
C ALA A 73 6.51 4.45 7.58
N TYR A 74 5.49 4.02 8.29
CA TYR A 74 4.93 4.74 9.41
C TYR A 74 4.89 3.82 10.63
N PRO A 75 5.09 4.37 11.83
CA PRO A 75 4.97 3.56 13.04
C PRO A 75 3.56 3.01 13.20
N ALA A 76 3.45 1.89 13.90
CA ALA A 76 2.16 1.23 14.10
C ALA A 76 1.17 2.14 14.81
N ASP A 77 1.64 2.94 15.79
CA ASP A 77 0.73 3.82 16.53
C ASP A 77 0.18 4.94 15.63
N VAL A 78 0.93 5.36 14.62
CA VAL A 78 0.43 6.32 13.65
C VAL A 78 -0.66 5.68 12.79
N LEU A 79 -0.38 4.47 12.28
CA LEU A 79 -1.35 3.78 11.43
C LEU A 79 -2.61 3.39 12.20
N ALA A 80 -2.48 3.12 13.49
CA ALA A 80 -3.64 2.75 14.29
C ALA A 80 -4.68 3.87 14.39
N ARG A 81 -4.27 5.10 14.15
CA ARG A 81 -5.17 6.25 14.20
C ARG A 81 -5.84 6.56 12.87
N VAL A 82 -5.43 5.88 11.80
CA VAL A 82 -5.99 6.13 10.48
C VAL A 82 -7.32 5.39 10.36
N PRO A 83 -8.42 6.10 10.10
CA PRO A 83 -9.71 5.41 9.91
C PRO A 83 -9.65 4.56 8.64
N VAL A 84 -10.09 3.31 8.75
CA VAL A 84 -10.10 2.40 7.62
C VAL A 84 -11.48 1.76 7.50
N PRO A 85 -11.95 1.54 6.25
CA PRO A 85 -13.27 0.96 6.05
C PRO A 85 -13.34 -0.55 6.26
N HIS A 86 -12.21 -1.25 6.22
CA HIS A 86 -12.19 -2.71 6.33
C HIS A 86 -11.18 -3.17 7.38
N PRO A 87 -11.51 -3.04 8.67
CA PRO A 87 -10.58 -3.45 9.72
C PRO A 87 -10.28 -4.93 9.65
N SER A 88 -9.05 -5.29 10.05
CA SER A 88 -8.63 -6.69 10.11
C SER A 88 -8.36 -7.05 11.57
N GLY A 89 -9.05 -8.08 12.07
CA GLY A 89 -8.83 -8.53 13.44
C GLY A 89 -7.40 -9.01 13.65
N ALA A 90 -6.82 -9.67 12.65
CA ALA A 90 -5.45 -10.16 12.75
C ALA A 90 -4.45 -9.01 12.86
N ALA A 91 -4.62 -7.97 12.05
CA ALA A 91 -3.73 -6.83 12.10
C ALA A 91 -3.88 -6.08 13.42
N LEU A 92 -5.10 -5.94 13.89
CA LEU A 92 -5.36 -5.28 15.17
C LEU A 92 -4.68 -6.04 16.31
N ALA A 93 -4.81 -7.36 16.33
CA ALA A 93 -4.23 -8.18 17.37
C ALA A 93 -2.71 -8.15 17.34
N ALA A 94 -2.13 -8.19 16.14
CA ALA A 94 -0.68 -8.29 15.99
C ALA A 94 0.03 -6.94 16.15
N LEU A 95 -0.56 -5.88 15.62
CA LEU A 95 0.11 -4.59 15.51
C LEU A 95 -0.66 -3.44 16.14
N GLY A 96 -1.86 -3.70 16.64
CA GLY A 96 -2.70 -2.64 17.15
C GLY A 96 -3.27 -1.76 16.04
N THR A 97 -3.24 -2.24 14.81
CA THR A 97 -3.68 -1.50 13.64
C THR A 97 -4.84 -2.24 12.98
N PRO A 98 -5.97 -1.57 12.71
CA PRO A 98 -7.13 -2.26 12.15
C PRO A 98 -6.85 -2.92 10.81
N SER A 99 -6.09 -2.27 9.92
CA SER A 99 -5.70 -2.84 8.66
C SER A 99 -4.44 -2.13 8.21
N VAL A 100 -3.33 -2.87 8.15
CA VAL A 100 -2.06 -2.25 7.78
C VAL A 100 -2.11 -1.69 6.36
N ALA A 101 -2.64 -2.48 5.42
CA ALA A 101 -2.63 -2.06 4.03
C ALA A 101 -3.47 -0.81 3.81
N GLU A 102 -4.69 -0.78 4.33
CA GLU A 102 -5.56 0.37 4.14
C GLU A 102 -5.09 1.57 4.93
N ALA A 103 -4.64 1.36 6.16
CA ALA A 103 -4.14 2.46 6.97
C ALA A 103 -2.89 3.08 6.33
N ALA A 104 -1.99 2.24 5.82
CA ALA A 104 -0.79 2.74 5.17
C ALA A 104 -1.14 3.53 3.90
N ALA A 105 -2.08 3.03 3.10
CA ALA A 105 -2.50 3.74 1.89
C ALA A 105 -3.13 5.08 2.23
N LEU A 106 -3.82 5.17 3.35
CA LEU A 106 -4.55 6.38 3.76
C LEU A 106 -3.79 7.24 4.76
N ALA A 107 -2.52 6.92 5.03
CA ALA A 107 -1.76 7.61 6.08
C ALA A 107 -1.65 9.11 5.81
N GLU A 108 -1.61 9.52 4.54
CA GLU A 108 -1.56 10.93 4.17
C GLU A 108 -2.94 11.47 3.83
N GLY A 109 -3.99 10.75 4.17
CA GLY A 109 -5.35 11.12 3.81
C GLY A 109 -5.71 10.67 2.41
N GLY A 110 -6.80 11.17 1.91
CA GLY A 110 -7.21 10.87 0.55
C GLY A 110 -8.36 9.89 0.48
N GLN A 111 -8.47 9.25 -0.67
CA GLN A 111 -9.59 8.37 -0.97
C GLN A 111 -9.09 6.97 -1.28
N LEU A 112 -9.68 5.99 -0.62
CA LEU A 112 -9.37 4.59 -0.91
C LEU A 112 -10.04 4.21 -2.23
N LEU A 113 -9.20 3.82 -3.21
CA LEU A 113 -9.69 3.41 -4.53
C LEU A 113 -9.86 1.91 -4.61
N VAL A 114 -8.94 1.16 -4.02
CA VAL A 114 -9.03 -0.30 -3.99
C VAL A 114 -8.90 -0.73 -2.53
N PRO A 115 -9.95 -1.35 -1.97
CA PRO A 115 -9.88 -1.85 -0.61
C PRO A 115 -8.84 -2.97 -0.51
N LYS A 116 -8.51 -3.34 0.70
CA LYS A 116 -7.46 -4.35 0.89
C LYS A 116 -7.76 -5.61 0.09
N ARG A 117 -6.73 -6.11 -0.54
CA ARG A 117 -6.72 -7.36 -1.30
C ARG A 117 -5.65 -8.24 -0.72
N THR A 118 -5.92 -9.51 -0.68
CA THR A 118 -4.99 -10.50 -0.14
C THR A 118 -4.40 -11.30 -1.29
N SER A 119 -3.12 -11.60 -1.21
CA SER A 119 -2.50 -12.44 -2.22
C SER A 119 -3.10 -13.85 -2.17
N ARG A 120 -3.04 -14.56 -3.30
CA ARG A 120 -3.57 -15.92 -3.41
C ARG A 120 -2.52 -16.81 -4.05
N PRO A 121 -1.60 -17.36 -3.24
CA PRO A 121 -0.57 -18.24 -3.79
C PRO A 121 -1.21 -19.44 -4.48
N ARG A 122 -0.66 -19.78 -5.65
CA ARG A 122 -1.25 -20.84 -6.47
C ARG A 122 -1.10 -22.23 -5.86
N ASP A 123 -0.07 -22.40 -5.03
CA ASP A 123 0.20 -23.71 -4.44
C ASP A 123 -0.54 -23.93 -3.13
N GLY A 124 -1.52 -23.09 -2.83
CA GLY A 124 -2.34 -23.26 -1.63
C GLY A 124 -1.70 -22.81 -0.35
N ARG A 125 -0.52 -22.21 -0.40
CA ARG A 125 0.10 -21.66 0.80
C ARG A 125 -0.73 -20.49 1.35
N PRO A 126 -0.63 -20.23 2.64
CA PRO A 126 -1.32 -19.05 3.20
C PRO A 126 -0.86 -17.78 2.52
N SER A 127 -1.77 -16.83 2.40
CA SER A 127 -1.46 -15.52 1.88
C SER A 127 -0.50 -14.82 2.84
N MET A 128 0.53 -14.17 2.29
CA MET A 128 1.52 -13.46 3.08
C MET A 128 1.59 -11.99 2.74
N ALA A 129 0.73 -11.50 1.86
CA ALA A 129 0.73 -10.10 1.48
C ALA A 129 -0.68 -9.57 1.32
N THR A 130 -0.86 -8.32 1.71
CA THR A 130 -2.08 -7.57 1.43
C THR A 130 -1.69 -6.24 0.82
N CYS A 131 -2.57 -5.66 0.02
CA CYS A 131 -2.35 -4.30 -0.45
C CYS A 131 -3.67 -3.58 -0.62
N ALA A 132 -3.59 -2.27 -0.61
CA ALA A 132 -4.72 -1.38 -0.85
C ALA A 132 -4.18 -0.17 -1.60
N VAL A 133 -5.03 0.47 -2.40
CA VAL A 133 -4.60 1.61 -3.21
C VAL A 133 -5.45 2.82 -2.84
N ALA A 134 -4.80 3.93 -2.62
CA ALA A 134 -5.48 5.19 -2.33
C ALA A 134 -4.92 6.30 -3.20
N ARG A 135 -5.76 7.29 -3.44
CA ARG A 135 -5.35 8.53 -4.09
C ARG A 135 -5.22 9.58 -3.00
N ARG A 136 -4.05 10.19 -2.91
CA ARG A 136 -3.85 11.26 -1.94
C ARG A 136 -4.75 12.44 -2.26
N PRO A 137 -5.04 13.27 -1.27
CA PRO A 137 -5.77 14.51 -1.54
C PRO A 137 -5.04 15.31 -2.59
N VAL A 138 -5.77 16.11 -3.33
CA VAL A 138 -5.16 17.03 -4.28
C VAL A 138 -4.17 17.88 -3.51
N GLY A 139 -2.96 18.01 -4.06
CA GLY A 139 -1.92 18.73 -3.38
C GLY A 139 -2.34 20.13 -3.05
N ASN A 140 -1.88 20.59 -1.89
CA ASN A 140 -2.15 21.95 -1.48
C ASN A 140 -1.23 22.88 -2.25
N ILE A 141 -1.81 23.59 -3.17
CA ILE A 141 -1.06 24.42 -4.07
C ILE A 141 -0.82 25.79 -3.50
N ALA A 142 -1.63 26.15 -2.57
CA ALA A 142 -1.50 27.48 -1.96
C ALA A 142 -0.17 27.65 -1.28
#